data_cb69752d48a4ca064d47ad620e203427
#
_entry.id   cb69752d48a4ca064d47ad620e203427
#
_cell.length_a   1.000
_cell.length_b   1.000
_cell.length_c   1.000
_cell.angle_alpha   90.00
_cell.angle_beta   90.00
_cell.angle_gamma   90.00
#
_symmetry.space_group_name_H-M   'P 1'
#
loop_
_entity.id
_entity.type
_entity.pdbx_description
1 polymer ?
#
loop_
_entity_poly.entity_id
_entity_poly.type
_entity_poly.pdbx_seq_one_letter_code
_entity_poly.pdbx_strand_id
1 'polypeptide(L)' 'MPLGAPEGVRVLVIHENVPNMVATITTCVSAEQINIDNLVNKSRKDVAVTVMELSDRPSKMALNVISSIAGVIRVRVFE' A
#
# COMPACT_ATOMS: atom_id res chain seq x y z
N MET A 1 -21.62 10.12 2.07
CA MET A 1 -21.03 10.15 2.11
C MET A 1 -20.44 10.26 1.53
N PRO A 2 -20.52 10.47 1.68
CA PRO A 2 -19.91 10.66 0.94
C PRO A 2 -19.05 10.10 0.66
N LEU A 3 -19.16 9.81 0.35
CA LEU A 3 -18.18 9.56 -0.06
C LEU A 3 -17.15 9.93 0.58
N GLY A 4 -17.15 10.73 1.00
CA GLY A 4 -16.05 11.28 1.54
C GLY A 4 -15.51 10.57 2.69
N ALA A 5 -16.24 10.01 3.47
CA ALA A 5 -15.71 9.29 4.62
C ALA A 5 -15.52 7.85 4.24
N PRO A 6 -14.39 7.53 3.70
CA PRO A 6 -14.16 6.15 3.34
C PRO A 6 -14.21 5.32 4.59
N GLU A 7 -14.80 4.19 4.46
CA GLU A 7 -14.85 3.28 5.56
C GLU A 7 -13.57 2.51 5.69
N GLY A 8 -12.68 2.72 4.76
CA GLY A 8 -11.44 2.02 4.74
C GLY A 8 -10.27 2.93 5.05
N VAL A 9 -9.11 2.42 4.75
CA VAL A 9 -7.85 3.07 5.04
C VAL A 9 -7.08 3.22 3.75
N ARG A 10 -6.36 4.31 3.59
CA ARG A 10 -5.50 4.52 2.44
C ARG A 10 -4.06 4.33 2.86
N VAL A 11 -3.34 3.50 2.15
CA VAL A 11 -1.92 3.26 2.40
C VAL A 11 -1.14 3.71 1.20
N LEU A 12 -0.15 4.53 1.43
CA LEU A 12 0.72 5.06 0.39
C LEU A 12 2.12 4.49 0.60
N VAL A 13 2.65 3.87 -0.43
CA VAL A 13 3.99 3.28 -0.38
C VAL A 13 4.85 3.94 -1.45
N ILE A 14 5.94 4.54 -1.02
CA ILE A 14 6.93 5.11 -1.93
C ILE A 14 8.05 4.10 -2.04
N HIS A 15 8.35 3.64 -3.25
CA HIS A 15 9.31 2.57 -3.44
C HIS A 15 10.05 2.76 -4.76
N GLU A 16 11.11 1.99 -4.92
CA GLU A 16 11.84 2.00 -6.18
C GLU A 16 10.98 1.36 -7.26
N ASN A 17 11.16 1.83 -8.48
CA ASN A 17 10.39 1.34 -9.62
C ASN A 17 11.04 0.07 -10.15
N VAL A 18 10.82 -1.04 -9.45
CA VAL A 18 11.38 -2.33 -9.84
C VAL A 18 10.26 -3.34 -10.00
N PRO A 19 10.50 -4.40 -10.77
CA PRO A 19 9.47 -5.41 -11.00
C PRO A 19 9.03 -6.07 -9.70
N ASN A 20 7.79 -6.54 -9.68
CA ASN A 20 7.21 -7.32 -8.58
C ASN A 20 7.01 -6.56 -7.29
N MET A 21 7.34 -5.28 -7.25
CA MET A 21 7.17 -4.50 -6.02
C MET A 21 5.71 -4.42 -5.62
N VAL A 22 4.86 -4.08 -6.57
CA VAL A 22 3.42 -3.97 -6.29
C VAL A 22 2.86 -5.31 -5.85
N ALA A 23 3.25 -6.39 -6.53
CA ALA A 23 2.78 -7.72 -6.17
C ALA A 23 3.20 -8.10 -4.76
N THR A 24 4.42 -7.78 -4.38
CA THR A 24 4.91 -8.09 -3.04
C THR A 24 4.14 -7.30 -1.99
N ILE A 25 3.91 -6.02 -2.25
CA ILE A 25 3.18 -5.16 -1.31
C ILE A 25 1.75 -5.65 -1.14
N THR A 26 1.07 -5.95 -2.26
CA THR A 26 -0.32 -6.39 -2.19
C THR A 26 -0.44 -7.76 -1.53
N THR A 27 0.57 -8.62 -1.70
CA THR A 27 0.56 -9.91 -1.03
C THR A 27 0.60 -9.74 0.48
N CYS A 28 1.37 -8.79 0.98
CA CYS A 28 1.43 -8.52 2.42
C CYS A 28 0.07 -8.10 2.95
N VAL A 29 -0.67 -7.31 2.19
CA VAL A 29 -1.99 -6.86 2.59
C VAL A 29 -2.98 -8.01 2.52
N SER A 30 -2.94 -8.77 1.43
CA SER A 30 -3.87 -9.88 1.23
C SER A 30 -3.70 -10.97 2.28
N ALA A 31 -2.49 -11.13 2.78
CA ALA A 31 -2.22 -12.14 3.80
C ALA A 31 -3.00 -11.88 5.08
N GLU A 32 -3.44 -10.64 5.30
CA GLU A 32 -4.26 -10.29 6.45
C GLU A 32 -5.75 -10.31 6.12
N GLN A 33 -6.09 -10.81 4.93
CA GLN A 33 -7.49 -10.90 4.50
C GLN A 33 -8.16 -9.54 4.39
N ILE A 34 -7.37 -8.53 4.10
CA ILE A 34 -7.87 -7.19 3.88
C ILE A 34 -8.17 -7.04 2.39
N ASN A 35 -9.35 -6.54 2.09
CA ASN A 35 -9.75 -6.33 0.71
C ASN A 35 -9.15 -5.04 0.19
N ILE A 36 -8.60 -5.08 -1.02
CA ILE A 36 -8.08 -3.90 -1.68
C ILE A 36 -9.17 -3.37 -2.59
N ASP A 37 -9.75 -2.23 -2.20
CA ASP A 37 -10.87 -1.65 -2.95
C ASP A 37 -10.40 -0.89 -4.16
N ASN A 38 -9.20 -0.33 -4.10
CA ASN A 38 -8.66 0.40 -5.21
C ASN A 38 -7.15 0.42 -5.09
N LEU A 39 -6.48 0.46 -6.22
CA LEU A 39 -5.02 0.51 -6.23
C LEU A 39 -4.58 1.37 -7.39
N VAL A 40 -3.73 2.34 -7.11
CA VAL A 40 -3.16 3.22 -8.11
C VAL A 40 -1.65 3.13 -7.98
N ASN A 41 -0.99 2.92 -9.10
CA ASN A 41 0.47 2.89 -9.14
C ASN A 41 0.94 3.91 -10.16
N LYS A 42 1.82 4.80 -9.72
CA LYS A 42 2.42 5.78 -10.61
C LYS A 42 3.91 5.72 -10.44
N SER A 43 4.61 5.72 -11.56
CA SER A 43 6.06 5.67 -11.52
C SER A 43 6.63 6.88 -12.23
N ARG A 44 7.82 7.26 -11.80
CA ARG A 44 8.53 8.38 -12.39
C ARG A 44 10.02 8.07 -12.28
N LYS A 45 10.61 7.70 -13.41
CA LYS A 45 12.02 7.30 -13.46
C LYS A 45 12.24 6.12 -12.53
N ASP A 46 13.03 6.30 -11.49
CA ASP A 46 13.42 5.21 -10.61
C ASP A 46 12.54 5.05 -9.40
N VAL A 47 11.57 5.94 -9.23
CA VAL A 47 10.72 5.94 -8.04
C VAL A 47 9.28 5.73 -8.46
N ALA A 48 8.56 4.96 -7.67
CA ALA A 48 7.14 4.74 -7.90
C ALA A 48 6.37 4.95 -6.60
N VAL A 49 5.10 5.25 -6.75
CA VAL A 49 4.19 5.41 -5.62
C VAL A 49 3.01 4.49 -5.84
N THR A 50 2.72 3.66 -4.85
CA THR A 50 1.56 2.80 -4.87
C THR A 50 0.60 3.27 -3.79
N VAL A 51 -0.62 3.60 -4.20
CA VAL A 51 -1.66 4.02 -3.27
C VAL A 51 -2.74 2.95 -3.26
N MET A 52 -3.02 2.42 -2.09
CA MET A 52 -4.03 1.38 -1.94
C MET A 52 -5.13 1.88 -1.04
N GLU A 53 -6.38 1.64 -1.45
CA GLU A 53 -7.52 1.88 -0.60
C GLU A 53 -8.02 0.54 -0.11
N LEU A 54 -7.98 0.36 1.19
CA LEU A 54 -8.22 -0.92 1.82
C LEU A 54 -9.51 -0.88 2.62
N SER A 55 -10.14 -2.05 2.75
CA SER A 55 -11.38 -2.15 3.51
C SER A 55 -11.14 -2.06 5.01
N ASP A 56 -9.91 -2.26 5.46
CA ASP A 56 -9.60 -2.26 6.87
C ASP A 56 -8.15 -1.85 7.05
N ARG A 57 -7.78 -1.57 8.27
CA ARG A 57 -6.44 -1.13 8.59
C ARG A 57 -5.49 -2.32 8.70
N PRO A 58 -4.33 -2.27 8.02
CA PRO A 58 -3.34 -3.32 8.16
C PRO A 58 -2.75 -3.30 9.58
N SER A 59 -2.32 -4.45 10.05
CA SER A 59 -1.66 -4.52 11.35
C SER A 59 -0.30 -3.83 11.29
N LYS A 60 0.22 -3.50 12.46
CA LYS A 60 1.56 -2.94 12.53
C LYS A 60 2.59 -3.91 11.96
N MET A 61 2.36 -5.20 12.15
CA MET A 61 3.27 -6.21 11.62
C MET A 61 3.31 -6.15 10.10
N ALA A 62 2.13 -6.05 9.47
CA ALA A 62 2.07 -5.97 8.02
C ALA A 62 2.77 -4.72 7.51
N LEU A 63 2.55 -3.58 8.18
CA LEU A 63 3.21 -2.34 7.79
C LEU A 63 4.71 -2.42 7.96
N ASN A 64 5.18 -3.08 9.02
CA ASN A 64 6.60 -3.27 9.22
C ASN A 64 7.19 -4.17 8.14
N VAL A 65 6.48 -5.22 7.74
CA VAL A 65 6.95 -6.10 6.68
C VAL A 65 7.07 -5.31 5.39
N ILE A 66 6.05 -4.51 5.06
CA ILE A 66 6.08 -3.71 3.85
C ILE A 66 7.26 -2.74 3.88
N SER A 67 7.45 -2.05 5.00
CA SER A 67 8.54 -1.07 5.08
C SER A 67 9.91 -1.74 5.07
N SER A 68 9.98 -3.04 5.36
CA SER A 68 11.23 -3.77 5.34
C SER A 68 11.57 -4.35 3.97
N ILE A 69 10.66 -4.27 3.02
CA ILE A 69 10.91 -4.80 1.68
C ILE A 69 12.03 -3.97 1.03
N ALA A 70 12.99 -4.66 0.45
CA ALA A 70 14.09 -3.99 -0.24
C ALA A 70 13.50 -3.14 -1.37
N GLY A 71 13.83 -1.87 -1.39
CA GLY A 71 13.33 -0.94 -2.38
C GLY A 71 12.21 -0.05 -1.87
N VAL A 72 11.61 -0.37 -0.74
CA VAL A 72 10.58 0.50 -0.16
C VAL A 72 11.27 1.63 0.58
N ILE A 73 10.87 2.85 0.26
CA ILE A 73 11.47 4.04 0.81
C ILE A 73 10.65 4.55 1.99
N ARG A 74 9.33 4.56 1.84
CA ARG A 74 8.47 5.10 2.88
C ARG A 74 7.07 4.51 2.77
N VAL A 75 6.44 4.31 3.91
CA VAL A 75 5.06 3.85 3.99
C VAL A 75 4.29 4.84 4.84
N ARG A 76 3.11 5.26 4.35
CA ARG A 76 2.25 6.15 5.10
C ARG A 76 0.83 5.60 5.10
N VAL A 77 0.15 5.80 6.21
CA VAL A 77 -1.23 5.34 6.38
C VAL A 77 -2.11 6.55 6.66
N PHE A 78 -3.21 6.65 5.92
CA PHE A 78 -4.20 7.72 6.10
C PHE A 78 -5.54 7.08 6.42
N GLU A 79 -6.15 7.55 7.48
CA GLU A 79 -7.46 7.05 7.90
C GLU A 79 -8.54 8.06 7.78
#